data_759f27780b27a588a42003af1f8b40f0
#
_entry.id   759f27780b27a588a42003af1f8b40f0
#
_cell.length_a   1.000
_cell.length_b   1.000
_cell.length_c   1.000
_cell.angle_alpha   90.00
_cell.angle_beta   90.00
_cell.angle_gamma   90.00
#
_symmetry.space_group_name_H-M   'P 1'
#
loop_
_entity.id
_entity.type
_entity.pdbx_description
1 polymer ?
#
loop_
_entity_poly.entity_id
_entity_poly.type
_entity_poly.pdbx_seq_one_letter_code
_entity_poly.pdbx_strand_id
1 'polypeptide(L)'
;MAIIPIFIPHAGCPHQCVFCNQKTISGQKTAAVDGAKEQINKWLEWVKPSLENEAAFYGGSFTGLDLALQKELLALTDELLGRKVIGSVRLSTRPDYIDEERLELLRAHGVKLVELGVQSLDDSVLQRAERGHTARQVTEAVALLKSYGFKVGVQLMVGMPGQDFASVKATVEQVLALQPDVARIYPLLVIKGTPLAKSYEAGEFEPLALEEAVCQAAYVYQHLSEVGIKIIRVGLQPDDELCAEGNIIAGPFHPAMGELVQSYLLREQLTPQILEAAKQSGDSILILCPNKLESKVRGLRNGNIKYWSVLVAPRKLILKGISISKIKIICVSSNDLEEAATQD
;
A
#
# COMPACT_ATOMS: atom_id res chain seq x y z
N MET A 1 -6.64 6.57 16.84
CA MET A 1 -7.23 6.86 15.51
C MET A 1 -7.82 5.58 14.95
N ALA A 2 -9.11 5.56 14.66
CA ALA A 2 -9.81 4.47 13.99
C ALA A 2 -10.29 4.94 12.61
N ILE A 3 -10.41 4.00 11.67
CA ILE A 3 -10.99 4.26 10.35
C ILE A 3 -12.26 3.41 10.26
N ILE A 4 -13.40 4.05 9.99
CA ILE A 4 -14.68 3.40 9.69
C ILE A 4 -14.73 3.18 8.18
N PRO A 5 -14.43 1.98 7.67
CA PRO A 5 -14.47 1.72 6.24
C PRO A 5 -15.93 1.54 5.79
N ILE A 6 -16.26 2.19 4.70
CA ILE A 6 -17.57 2.12 4.05
C ILE A 6 -17.32 1.67 2.61
N PHE A 7 -17.58 0.40 2.33
CA PHE A 7 -17.43 -0.14 0.99
C PHE A 7 -18.68 0.11 0.17
N ILE A 8 -18.53 0.85 -0.92
CA ILE A 8 -19.57 1.03 -1.92
C ILE A 8 -19.38 0.02 -3.05
N PRO A 9 -20.39 -0.79 -3.38
CA PRO A 9 -20.24 -1.79 -4.42
C PRO A 9 -20.02 -1.11 -5.78
N HIS A 10 -19.05 -1.57 -6.51
CA HIS A 10 -18.62 -1.31 -7.91
C HIS A 10 -19.38 -0.23 -8.74
N ALA A 11 -20.03 0.71 -8.07
CA ALA A 11 -20.72 1.83 -8.68
C ALA A 11 -19.72 2.94 -9.04
N GLY A 12 -20.03 3.74 -10.03
CA GLY A 12 -19.22 4.90 -10.43
C GLY A 12 -17.98 4.58 -11.29
N CYS A 13 -17.71 3.32 -11.62
CA CYS A 13 -16.63 2.96 -12.56
C CYS A 13 -17.22 2.69 -13.96
N PRO A 14 -16.97 3.53 -14.97
CA PRO A 14 -17.48 3.34 -16.32
C PRO A 14 -16.65 2.32 -17.11
N HIS A 15 -15.41 2.07 -16.68
CA HIS A 15 -14.47 1.16 -17.31
C HIS A 15 -14.27 -0.09 -16.46
N GLN A 16 -14.12 -1.23 -17.12
CA GLN A 16 -13.77 -2.48 -16.49
C GLN A 16 -12.27 -2.73 -16.67
N CYS A 17 -11.47 -2.26 -15.72
CA CYS A 17 -10.03 -2.52 -15.76
C CYS A 17 -9.76 -4.02 -15.80
N VAL A 18 -8.77 -4.45 -16.59
CA VAL A 18 -8.50 -5.89 -16.86
C VAL A 18 -8.22 -6.71 -15.59
N PHE A 19 -7.76 -6.07 -14.52
CA PHE A 19 -7.39 -6.72 -13.25
C PHE A 19 -8.47 -6.62 -12.17
N CYS A 20 -9.59 -5.92 -12.40
CA CYS A 20 -10.49 -5.53 -11.32
C CYS A 20 -11.73 -6.42 -11.24
N ASN A 21 -11.94 -6.99 -10.05
CA ASN A 21 -13.20 -7.62 -9.66
C ASN A 21 -13.58 -7.14 -8.26
N GLN A 22 -14.30 -6.03 -8.20
CA GLN A 22 -14.68 -5.41 -6.93
C GLN A 22 -15.58 -6.29 -6.07
N LYS A 23 -16.38 -7.16 -6.67
CA LYS A 23 -17.22 -8.12 -5.92
C LYS A 23 -16.36 -9.07 -5.09
N THR A 24 -15.29 -9.60 -5.67
CA THR A 24 -14.33 -10.47 -4.99
C THR A 24 -13.42 -9.70 -4.03
N ILE A 25 -13.12 -8.42 -4.32
CA ILE A 25 -12.21 -7.62 -3.49
C ILE A 25 -12.91 -7.05 -2.25
N SER A 26 -14.20 -6.69 -2.35
CA SER A 26 -14.94 -6.00 -1.28
C SER A 26 -16.05 -6.82 -0.61
N GLY A 27 -16.45 -7.94 -1.21
CA GLY A 27 -17.52 -8.81 -0.69
C GLY A 27 -18.94 -8.21 -0.61
N GLN A 28 -19.14 -6.97 -1.07
CA GLN A 28 -20.39 -6.23 -0.87
C GLN A 28 -21.45 -6.54 -1.92
N LYS A 29 -22.69 -6.81 -1.46
CA LYS A 29 -23.84 -7.22 -2.30
C LYS A 29 -25.08 -6.34 -2.17
N THR A 30 -25.14 -5.43 -1.16
CA THR A 30 -26.33 -4.62 -0.84
C THR A 30 -26.36 -3.27 -1.56
N ALA A 31 -27.53 -2.64 -1.64
CA ALA A 31 -27.69 -1.30 -2.18
C ALA A 31 -26.78 -0.30 -1.47
N ALA A 32 -26.23 0.67 -2.21
CA ALA A 32 -25.12 1.49 -1.73
C ALA A 32 -25.39 2.21 -0.40
N VAL A 33 -26.56 2.84 -0.23
CA VAL A 33 -26.88 3.64 0.97
C VAL A 33 -27.20 2.75 2.17
N ASP A 34 -28.04 1.73 2.00
CA ASP A 34 -28.42 0.85 3.11
C ASP A 34 -27.23 0.00 3.57
N GLY A 35 -26.46 -0.53 2.62
CA GLY A 35 -25.22 -1.24 2.94
C GLY A 35 -24.18 -0.35 3.66
N ALA A 36 -24.11 0.94 3.31
CA ALA A 36 -23.26 1.91 4.01
C ALA A 36 -23.73 2.13 5.46
N LYS A 37 -25.05 2.28 5.68
CA LYS A 37 -25.64 2.41 7.03
C LYS A 37 -25.35 1.20 7.90
N GLU A 38 -25.54 -0.01 7.36
CA GLU A 38 -25.24 -1.26 8.08
C GLU A 38 -23.77 -1.34 8.49
N GLN A 39 -22.86 -1.01 7.58
CA GLN A 39 -21.44 -0.99 7.85
C GLN A 39 -21.09 0.04 8.94
N ILE A 40 -21.60 1.26 8.85
CA ILE A 40 -21.39 2.30 9.86
C ILE A 40 -21.89 1.80 11.23
N ASN A 41 -23.13 1.30 11.32
CA ASN A 41 -23.71 0.85 12.59
C ASN A 41 -22.86 -0.26 13.23
N LYS A 42 -22.40 -1.22 12.44
CA LYS A 42 -21.51 -2.28 12.92
C LYS A 42 -20.21 -1.73 13.52
N TRP A 43 -19.60 -0.71 12.90
CA TRP A 43 -18.37 -0.11 13.41
C TRP A 43 -18.63 0.76 14.66
N LEU A 44 -19.80 1.40 14.78
CA LEU A 44 -20.16 2.22 15.95
C LEU A 44 -20.25 1.41 17.25
N GLU A 45 -20.43 0.10 17.18
CA GLU A 45 -20.38 -0.78 18.36
C GLU A 45 -18.98 -0.82 19.02
N TRP A 46 -17.93 -0.56 18.25
CA TRP A 46 -16.54 -0.72 18.69
C TRP A 46 -15.74 0.59 18.71
N VAL A 47 -16.11 1.56 17.89
CA VAL A 47 -15.38 2.81 17.73
C VAL A 47 -15.80 3.81 18.80
N LYS A 48 -14.84 4.22 19.65
CA LYS A 48 -15.07 5.33 20.60
C LYS A 48 -14.96 6.66 19.85
N PRO A 49 -15.83 7.65 20.14
CA PRO A 49 -15.78 8.97 19.55
C PRO A 49 -14.40 9.63 19.72
N SER A 50 -13.86 10.17 18.63
CA SER A 50 -12.60 10.93 18.62
C SER A 50 -12.49 11.71 17.31
N LEU A 51 -12.02 12.95 17.39
CA LEU A 51 -11.72 13.78 16.22
C LEU A 51 -10.51 13.27 15.41
N GLU A 52 -9.78 12.28 15.92
CA GLU A 52 -8.74 11.59 15.17
C GLU A 52 -9.27 10.44 14.30
N ASN A 53 -10.54 10.03 14.48
CA ASN A 53 -11.15 9.00 13.68
C ASN A 53 -11.58 9.54 12.32
N GLU A 54 -11.62 8.66 11.32
CA GLU A 54 -12.02 8.98 9.96
C GLU A 54 -13.11 8.00 9.47
N ALA A 55 -14.05 8.49 8.66
CA ALA A 55 -14.83 7.62 7.78
C ALA A 55 -14.15 7.55 6.42
N ALA A 56 -14.16 6.37 5.79
CA ALA A 56 -13.45 6.13 4.54
C ALA A 56 -14.33 5.38 3.54
N PHE A 57 -14.67 6.02 2.42
CA PHE A 57 -15.37 5.37 1.31
C PHE A 57 -14.39 4.64 0.39
N TYR A 58 -14.60 3.35 0.22
CA TYR A 58 -13.78 2.45 -0.59
C TYR A 58 -14.64 1.61 -1.56
N GLY A 59 -14.01 0.92 -2.48
CA GLY A 59 -14.58 -0.13 -3.33
C GLY A 59 -14.81 0.28 -4.78
N GLY A 60 -15.40 1.44 -5.06
CA GLY A 60 -15.62 1.95 -6.41
C GLY A 60 -14.91 3.27 -6.67
N SER A 61 -15.45 4.03 -7.62
CA SER A 61 -15.07 5.42 -7.86
C SER A 61 -16.14 6.33 -7.25
N PHE A 62 -15.86 6.91 -6.08
CA PHE A 62 -16.87 7.69 -5.35
C PHE A 62 -17.40 8.85 -6.19
N THR A 63 -16.52 9.67 -6.77
CA THR A 63 -16.93 10.82 -7.59
C THR A 63 -17.48 10.44 -8.97
N GLY A 64 -17.38 9.18 -9.36
CA GLY A 64 -18.05 8.63 -10.55
C GLY A 64 -19.49 8.21 -10.31
N LEU A 65 -19.99 8.25 -9.07
CA LEU A 65 -21.41 8.06 -8.75
C LEU A 65 -22.24 9.26 -9.21
N ASP A 66 -23.55 9.07 -9.36
CA ASP A 66 -24.48 10.18 -9.51
C ASP A 66 -24.40 11.15 -8.34
N LEU A 67 -24.48 12.44 -8.58
CA LEU A 67 -24.38 13.47 -7.53
C LEU A 67 -25.41 13.29 -6.42
N ALA A 68 -26.62 12.84 -6.74
CA ALA A 68 -27.66 12.55 -5.74
C ALA A 68 -27.18 11.46 -4.77
N LEU A 69 -26.63 10.36 -5.29
CA LEU A 69 -26.12 9.26 -4.50
C LEU A 69 -24.86 9.67 -3.69
N GLN A 70 -23.97 10.50 -4.25
CA GLN A 70 -22.87 11.07 -3.51
C GLN A 70 -23.35 11.86 -2.28
N LYS A 71 -24.36 12.73 -2.46
CA LYS A 71 -24.99 13.52 -1.37
C LYS A 71 -25.59 12.62 -0.30
N GLU A 72 -26.33 11.59 -0.68
CA GLU A 72 -26.92 10.65 0.27
C GLU A 72 -25.87 9.90 1.10
N LEU A 73 -24.80 9.44 0.47
CA LEU A 73 -23.71 8.74 1.15
C LEU A 73 -22.95 9.68 2.09
N LEU A 74 -22.65 10.90 1.65
CA LEU A 74 -21.96 11.91 2.47
C LEU A 74 -22.81 12.36 3.65
N ALA A 75 -24.13 12.49 3.50
CA ALA A 75 -25.04 12.81 4.60
C ALA A 75 -24.96 11.81 5.76
N LEU A 76 -24.64 10.54 5.49
CA LEU A 76 -24.42 9.55 6.57
C LEU A 76 -23.19 9.90 7.42
N THR A 77 -22.18 10.52 6.82
CA THR A 77 -20.98 10.92 7.55
C THR A 77 -21.11 12.28 8.24
N ASP A 78 -22.01 13.15 7.78
CA ASP A 78 -22.32 14.42 8.45
C ASP A 78 -22.85 14.21 9.88
N GLU A 79 -23.70 13.21 10.09
CA GLU A 79 -24.18 12.85 11.43
C GLU A 79 -23.00 12.45 12.34
N LEU A 80 -22.05 11.66 11.82
CA LEU A 80 -20.86 11.23 12.57
C LEU A 80 -19.94 12.41 12.90
N LEU A 81 -19.77 13.35 11.97
CA LEU A 81 -19.03 14.59 12.17
C LEU A 81 -19.70 15.47 13.23
N GLY A 82 -21.02 15.68 13.12
CA GLY A 82 -21.81 16.49 14.06
C GLY A 82 -21.76 15.92 15.49
N ARG A 83 -21.81 14.61 15.64
CA ARG A 83 -21.65 13.89 16.92
C ARG A 83 -20.21 13.77 17.40
N LYS A 84 -19.21 14.26 16.63
CA LYS A 84 -17.77 14.16 16.91
C LYS A 84 -17.30 12.71 17.09
N VAL A 85 -17.94 11.76 16.43
CA VAL A 85 -17.50 10.37 16.37
C VAL A 85 -16.26 10.24 15.49
N ILE A 86 -16.22 11.06 14.42
CA ILE A 86 -15.08 11.22 13.50
C ILE A 86 -14.72 12.69 13.37
N GLY A 87 -13.51 12.98 12.93
CA GLY A 87 -13.03 14.36 12.65
C GLY A 87 -12.91 14.67 11.16
N SER A 88 -12.94 13.66 10.30
CA SER A 88 -12.84 13.85 8.85
C SER A 88 -13.38 12.67 8.06
N VAL A 89 -13.60 12.92 6.78
CA VAL A 89 -13.97 11.92 5.78
C VAL A 89 -12.85 11.81 4.76
N ARG A 90 -12.62 10.60 4.23
CA ARG A 90 -11.77 10.37 3.07
C ARG A 90 -12.44 9.41 2.11
N LEU A 91 -12.02 9.43 0.86
CA LEU A 91 -12.58 8.57 -0.17
C LEU A 91 -11.56 8.19 -1.24
N SER A 92 -11.86 7.09 -1.92
CA SER A 92 -11.10 6.65 -3.08
C SER A 92 -11.90 6.90 -4.36
N THR A 93 -11.23 7.40 -5.38
CA THR A 93 -11.85 7.68 -6.66
C THR A 93 -10.86 7.62 -7.82
N ARG A 94 -11.35 7.82 -9.04
CA ARG A 94 -10.58 7.90 -10.28
C ARG A 94 -10.18 9.34 -10.58
N PRO A 95 -9.03 9.59 -11.23
CA PRO A 95 -8.60 10.95 -11.56
C PRO A 95 -9.46 11.63 -12.62
N ASP A 96 -10.10 10.88 -13.51
CA ASP A 96 -10.96 11.38 -14.59
C ASP A 96 -12.38 11.81 -14.15
N TYR A 97 -12.67 11.72 -12.84
CA TYR A 97 -13.93 12.17 -12.23
C TYR A 97 -13.70 13.23 -11.15
N ILE A 98 -12.73 14.09 -11.36
CA ILE A 98 -12.43 15.25 -10.50
C ILE A 98 -12.77 16.52 -11.25
N ASP A 99 -13.77 17.25 -10.75
CA ASP A 99 -14.22 18.54 -11.24
C ASP A 99 -14.67 19.46 -10.10
N GLU A 100 -14.88 20.74 -10.40
CA GLU A 100 -15.17 21.76 -9.39
C GLU A 100 -16.48 21.47 -8.63
N GLU A 101 -17.54 21.04 -9.32
CA GLU A 101 -18.85 20.76 -8.71
C GLU A 101 -18.73 19.64 -7.65
N ARG A 102 -18.01 18.57 -7.98
CA ARG A 102 -17.75 17.47 -7.05
C ARG A 102 -16.87 17.90 -5.88
N LEU A 103 -15.85 18.72 -6.14
CA LEU A 103 -14.97 19.19 -5.07
C LEU A 103 -15.68 20.13 -4.09
N GLU A 104 -16.58 20.99 -4.57
CA GLU A 104 -17.44 21.80 -3.69
C GLU A 104 -18.31 20.92 -2.80
N LEU A 105 -18.93 19.88 -3.36
CA LEU A 105 -19.72 18.92 -2.62
C LEU A 105 -18.87 18.22 -1.54
N LEU A 106 -17.71 17.68 -1.90
CA LEU A 106 -16.82 16.97 -0.97
C LEU A 106 -16.35 17.88 0.17
N ARG A 107 -16.03 19.13 -0.15
CA ARG A 107 -15.59 20.13 0.83
C ARG A 107 -16.70 20.45 1.84
N ALA A 108 -17.92 20.61 1.36
CA ALA A 108 -19.10 20.91 2.20
C ALA A 108 -19.40 19.80 3.23
N HIS A 109 -19.05 18.55 2.90
CA HIS A 109 -19.29 17.37 3.75
C HIS A 109 -18.03 16.87 4.49
N GLY A 110 -17.06 17.74 4.74
CA GLY A 110 -15.92 17.44 5.63
C GLY A 110 -14.91 16.44 5.10
N VAL A 111 -14.88 16.18 3.78
CA VAL A 111 -13.82 15.38 3.16
C VAL A 111 -12.49 16.13 3.27
N LYS A 112 -11.45 15.44 3.71
CA LYS A 112 -10.10 16.02 3.88
C LYS A 112 -9.05 15.35 3.00
N LEU A 113 -9.22 14.06 2.67
CA LEU A 113 -8.28 13.29 1.88
C LEU A 113 -9.01 12.61 0.72
N VAL A 114 -8.52 12.82 -0.49
CA VAL A 114 -8.99 12.13 -1.71
C VAL A 114 -7.86 11.24 -2.23
N GLU A 115 -8.10 9.92 -2.26
CA GLU A 115 -7.16 8.92 -2.74
C GLU A 115 -7.46 8.61 -4.21
N LEU A 116 -6.54 8.96 -5.11
CA LEU A 116 -6.68 8.73 -6.55
C LEU A 116 -6.15 7.36 -6.96
N GLY A 117 -6.95 6.58 -7.66
CA GLY A 117 -6.54 5.33 -8.29
C GLY A 117 -5.66 5.58 -9.52
N VAL A 118 -4.45 6.04 -9.32
CA VAL A 118 -3.48 6.38 -10.37
C VAL A 118 -2.98 5.12 -11.11
N GLN A 119 -2.55 4.14 -10.36
CA GLN A 119 -1.96 2.86 -10.73
C GLN A 119 -0.58 3.00 -11.40
N SER A 120 -0.46 3.74 -12.48
CA SER A 120 0.76 4.09 -13.22
C SER A 120 0.65 5.50 -13.81
N LEU A 121 1.79 6.09 -14.17
CA LEU A 121 1.88 7.32 -14.97
C LEU A 121 2.54 7.06 -16.34
N ASP A 122 2.52 5.81 -16.77
CA ASP A 122 2.87 5.36 -18.11
C ASP A 122 1.58 5.09 -18.90
N ASP A 123 1.28 5.92 -19.89
CA ASP A 123 0.05 5.84 -20.67
C ASP A 123 -0.09 4.51 -21.42
N SER A 124 1.02 3.89 -21.83
CA SER A 124 1.00 2.59 -22.49
C SER A 124 0.55 1.47 -21.54
N VAL A 125 0.97 1.53 -20.28
CA VAL A 125 0.55 0.61 -19.20
C VAL A 125 -0.91 0.85 -18.85
N LEU A 126 -1.33 2.12 -18.71
CA LEU A 126 -2.72 2.48 -18.44
C LEU A 126 -3.66 2.00 -19.54
N GLN A 127 -3.25 2.11 -20.81
CA GLN A 127 -4.02 1.65 -21.96
C GLN A 127 -4.17 0.12 -21.96
N ARG A 128 -3.08 -0.63 -21.76
CA ARG A 128 -3.12 -2.11 -21.68
C ARG A 128 -3.97 -2.62 -20.52
N ALA A 129 -4.01 -1.86 -19.44
CA ALA A 129 -4.83 -2.17 -18.27
C ALA A 129 -6.29 -1.70 -18.38
N GLU A 130 -6.68 -1.09 -19.51
CA GLU A 130 -8.02 -0.53 -19.75
C GLU A 130 -8.47 0.44 -18.64
N ARG A 131 -7.51 1.27 -18.16
CA ARG A 131 -7.82 2.21 -17.09
C ARG A 131 -8.75 3.34 -17.51
N GLY A 132 -8.73 3.73 -18.80
CA GLY A 132 -9.59 4.77 -19.37
C GLY A 132 -9.23 6.20 -18.97
N HIS A 133 -8.12 6.42 -18.25
CA HIS A 133 -7.54 7.73 -17.97
C HIS A 133 -6.06 7.78 -18.36
N THR A 134 -5.51 8.98 -18.42
CA THR A 134 -4.12 9.25 -18.80
C THR A 134 -3.31 9.84 -17.65
N ALA A 135 -1.98 9.81 -17.76
CA ALA A 135 -1.07 10.45 -16.81
C ALA A 135 -1.33 11.97 -16.70
N ARG A 136 -1.70 12.63 -17.82
CA ARG A 136 -2.08 14.04 -17.83
C ARG A 136 -3.30 14.32 -16.95
N GLN A 137 -4.36 13.51 -17.06
CA GLN A 137 -5.56 13.66 -16.23
C GLN A 137 -5.26 13.46 -14.74
N VAL A 138 -4.30 12.59 -14.39
CA VAL A 138 -3.83 12.47 -13.00
C VAL A 138 -3.20 13.78 -12.52
N THR A 139 -2.32 14.38 -13.34
CA THR A 139 -1.65 15.65 -13.01
C THR A 139 -2.66 16.78 -12.81
N GLU A 140 -3.63 16.89 -13.72
CA GLU A 140 -4.71 17.88 -13.66
C GLU A 140 -5.58 17.69 -12.40
N ALA A 141 -5.96 16.44 -12.10
CA ALA A 141 -6.74 16.09 -10.91
C ALA A 141 -6.00 16.42 -9.60
N VAL A 142 -4.71 16.09 -9.50
CA VAL A 142 -3.90 16.41 -8.31
C VAL A 142 -3.79 17.92 -8.12
N ALA A 143 -3.55 18.68 -9.19
CA ALA A 143 -3.47 20.14 -9.13
C ALA A 143 -4.79 20.76 -8.67
N LEU A 144 -5.93 20.29 -9.22
CA LEU A 144 -7.25 20.77 -8.86
C LEU A 144 -7.61 20.42 -7.40
N LEU A 145 -7.36 19.20 -6.95
CA LEU A 145 -7.57 18.81 -5.55
C LEU A 145 -6.78 19.69 -4.58
N LYS A 146 -5.51 19.95 -4.87
CA LYS A 146 -4.66 20.81 -4.05
C LYS A 146 -5.15 22.26 -4.03
N SER A 147 -5.61 22.80 -5.15
CA SER A 147 -6.15 24.18 -5.22
C SER A 147 -7.41 24.35 -4.35
N TYR A 148 -8.18 23.27 -4.14
CA TYR A 148 -9.34 23.23 -3.23
C TYR A 148 -8.97 22.90 -1.77
N GLY A 149 -7.68 22.72 -1.45
CA GLY A 149 -7.19 22.47 -0.09
C GLY A 149 -7.33 21.03 0.39
N PHE A 150 -7.61 20.07 -0.49
CA PHE A 150 -7.63 18.65 -0.13
C PHE A 150 -6.21 18.09 0.02
N LYS A 151 -6.04 17.17 0.96
CA LYS A 151 -4.93 16.23 0.95
C LYS A 151 -5.14 15.23 -0.19
N VAL A 152 -4.04 14.86 -0.84
CA VAL A 152 -4.07 13.95 -1.98
C VAL A 152 -3.35 12.65 -1.64
N GLY A 153 -4.05 11.54 -1.83
CA GLY A 153 -3.46 10.21 -1.82
C GLY A 153 -3.31 9.67 -3.25
N VAL A 154 -2.28 8.86 -3.49
CA VAL A 154 -2.13 8.13 -4.74
C VAL A 154 -2.05 6.64 -4.47
N GLN A 155 -2.78 5.86 -5.25
CA GLN A 155 -2.65 4.41 -5.27
C GLN A 155 -1.85 4.01 -6.50
N LEU A 156 -0.75 3.30 -6.30
CA LEU A 156 0.16 2.82 -7.34
C LEU A 156 0.16 1.31 -7.40
N MET A 157 0.41 0.75 -8.58
CA MET A 157 0.54 -0.69 -8.78
C MET A 157 1.89 -1.03 -9.41
N VAL A 158 2.41 -2.21 -9.07
CA VAL A 158 3.58 -2.81 -9.70
C VAL A 158 3.20 -4.15 -10.33
N GLY A 159 3.81 -4.46 -11.48
CA GLY A 159 3.54 -5.69 -12.22
C GLY A 159 2.30 -5.64 -13.13
N MET A 160 1.86 -4.45 -13.55
CA MET A 160 0.74 -4.29 -14.49
C MET A 160 1.11 -4.80 -15.89
N PRO A 161 0.12 -5.16 -16.73
CA PRO A 161 0.39 -5.60 -18.10
C PRO A 161 1.25 -4.60 -18.88
N GLY A 162 2.40 -5.08 -19.36
CA GLY A 162 3.38 -4.28 -20.07
C GLY A 162 4.22 -3.29 -19.24
N GLN A 163 4.09 -3.33 -17.92
CA GLN A 163 4.89 -2.52 -17.01
C GLN A 163 6.20 -3.26 -16.69
N ASP A 164 7.32 -2.70 -17.09
CA ASP A 164 8.64 -3.12 -16.64
C ASP A 164 9.15 -2.25 -15.47
N PHE A 165 10.32 -2.55 -14.96
CA PHE A 165 10.88 -1.79 -13.85
C PHE A 165 11.28 -0.36 -14.24
N ALA A 166 11.59 -0.09 -15.52
CA ALA A 166 11.85 1.27 -16.00
C ALA A 166 10.58 2.12 -15.97
N SER A 167 9.44 1.56 -16.38
CA SER A 167 8.12 2.19 -16.28
C SER A 167 7.73 2.48 -14.82
N VAL A 168 8.03 1.56 -13.86
CA VAL A 168 7.82 1.82 -12.43
C VAL A 168 8.66 3.01 -11.96
N LYS A 169 9.94 3.07 -12.32
CA LYS A 169 10.84 4.18 -11.97
C LYS A 169 10.34 5.51 -12.52
N ALA A 170 9.99 5.55 -13.81
CA ALA A 170 9.44 6.75 -14.45
C ALA A 170 8.12 7.21 -13.79
N THR A 171 7.27 6.26 -13.38
CA THR A 171 6.06 6.57 -12.60
C THR A 171 6.41 7.21 -11.25
N VAL A 172 7.41 6.67 -10.53
CA VAL A 172 7.85 7.23 -9.24
C VAL A 172 8.37 8.65 -9.40
N GLU A 173 9.20 8.94 -10.40
CA GLU A 173 9.72 10.28 -10.69
C GLU A 173 8.57 11.29 -10.91
N GLN A 174 7.56 10.91 -11.69
CA GLN A 174 6.39 11.75 -11.90
C GLN A 174 5.57 11.95 -10.61
N VAL A 175 5.38 10.91 -9.81
CA VAL A 175 4.67 11.00 -8.50
C VAL A 175 5.42 11.92 -7.53
N LEU A 176 6.75 11.87 -7.51
CA LEU A 176 7.56 12.78 -6.70
C LEU A 176 7.32 14.24 -7.08
N ALA A 177 7.19 14.55 -8.38
CA ALA A 177 6.84 15.90 -8.86
C ALA A 177 5.41 16.32 -8.46
N LEU A 178 4.47 15.38 -8.37
CA LEU A 178 3.10 15.64 -7.93
C LEU A 178 2.98 15.89 -6.43
N GLN A 179 3.94 15.44 -5.61
CA GLN A 179 3.98 15.62 -4.16
C GLN A 179 2.66 15.27 -3.45
N PRO A 180 2.13 14.04 -3.56
CA PRO A 180 0.96 13.65 -2.79
C PRO A 180 1.28 13.57 -1.29
N ASP A 181 0.26 13.65 -0.43
CA ASP A 181 0.43 13.53 1.03
C ASP A 181 0.63 12.07 1.48
N VAL A 182 -0.05 11.15 0.80
CA VAL A 182 0.00 9.72 1.13
C VAL A 182 0.03 8.86 -0.13
N ALA A 183 0.56 7.63 0.02
CA ALA A 183 0.53 6.66 -1.07
C ALA A 183 0.16 5.25 -0.58
N ARG A 184 -0.43 4.46 -1.49
CA ARG A 184 -0.62 3.01 -1.38
C ARG A 184 0.12 2.32 -2.51
N ILE A 185 0.68 1.15 -2.25
CA ILE A 185 1.44 0.37 -3.22
C ILE A 185 0.83 -1.02 -3.29
N TYR A 186 0.33 -1.40 -4.46
CA TYR A 186 -0.32 -2.70 -4.66
C TYR A 186 0.38 -3.51 -5.75
N PRO A 187 1.09 -4.59 -5.39
CA PRO A 187 1.47 -5.60 -6.37
C PRO A 187 0.21 -6.19 -7.02
N LEU A 188 0.26 -6.34 -8.35
CA LEU A 188 -0.86 -6.84 -9.13
C LEU A 188 -1.10 -8.32 -8.83
N LEU A 189 -2.37 -8.66 -8.62
CA LEU A 189 -2.84 -10.05 -8.47
C LEU A 189 -3.74 -10.43 -9.63
N VAL A 190 -3.68 -11.69 -10.03
CA VAL A 190 -4.62 -12.30 -10.96
C VAL A 190 -5.81 -12.83 -10.17
N ILE A 191 -6.94 -12.12 -10.26
CA ILE A 191 -8.15 -12.41 -9.49
C ILE A 191 -9.18 -13.09 -10.39
N LYS A 192 -9.86 -14.08 -9.86
CA LYS A 192 -10.90 -14.86 -10.55
C LYS A 192 -11.97 -13.96 -11.16
N GLY A 193 -12.39 -14.30 -12.38
CA GLY A 193 -13.45 -13.59 -13.09
C GLY A 193 -13.04 -12.26 -13.71
N THR A 194 -11.75 -11.97 -13.76
CA THR A 194 -11.21 -10.78 -14.46
C THR A 194 -10.78 -11.12 -15.88
N PRO A 195 -10.75 -10.13 -16.81
CA PRO A 195 -10.09 -10.32 -18.10
C PRO A 195 -8.64 -10.77 -17.98
N LEU A 196 -7.90 -10.25 -16.98
CA LEU A 196 -6.51 -10.63 -16.71
C LEU A 196 -6.36 -12.12 -16.36
N ALA A 197 -7.35 -12.71 -15.65
CA ALA A 197 -7.34 -14.13 -15.35
C ALA A 197 -7.40 -14.96 -16.64
N LYS A 198 -8.20 -14.54 -17.64
CA LYS A 198 -8.25 -15.19 -18.94
C LYS A 198 -6.94 -15.09 -19.70
N SER A 199 -6.31 -13.92 -19.72
CA SER A 199 -4.99 -13.74 -20.34
C SER A 199 -3.91 -14.58 -19.65
N TYR A 200 -3.96 -14.72 -18.34
CA TYR A 200 -3.08 -15.62 -17.60
C TYR A 200 -3.31 -17.10 -17.97
N GLU A 201 -4.55 -17.55 -18.01
CA GLU A 201 -4.92 -18.92 -18.39
C GLU A 201 -4.53 -19.23 -19.86
N ALA A 202 -4.57 -18.23 -20.74
CA ALA A 202 -4.13 -18.33 -22.12
C ALA A 202 -2.59 -18.27 -22.31
N GLY A 203 -1.82 -18.00 -21.24
CA GLY A 203 -0.36 -17.82 -21.30
C GLY A 203 0.09 -16.49 -21.93
N GLU A 204 -0.82 -15.51 -22.04
CA GLU A 204 -0.54 -14.17 -22.60
C GLU A 204 -0.05 -13.17 -21.54
N PHE A 205 -0.19 -13.50 -20.28
CA PHE A 205 0.24 -12.68 -19.14
C PHE A 205 0.89 -13.54 -18.05
N GLU A 206 2.03 -13.11 -17.56
CA GLU A 206 2.73 -13.71 -16.43
C GLU A 206 2.85 -12.65 -15.31
N PRO A 207 2.30 -12.91 -14.11
CA PRO A 207 2.45 -12.00 -12.99
C PRO A 207 3.86 -12.05 -12.41
N LEU A 208 4.30 -10.96 -11.76
CA LEU A 208 5.58 -10.94 -11.07
C LEU A 208 5.69 -12.05 -10.03
N ALA A 209 6.88 -12.62 -9.88
CA ALA A 209 7.23 -13.43 -8.73
C ALA A 209 7.20 -12.58 -7.44
N LEU A 210 7.02 -13.24 -6.28
CA LEU A 210 6.91 -12.52 -5.01
C LEU A 210 8.14 -11.65 -4.72
N GLU A 211 9.33 -12.18 -4.95
CA GLU A 211 10.60 -11.50 -4.71
C GLU A 211 10.75 -10.25 -5.59
N GLU A 212 10.36 -10.36 -6.85
CA GLU A 212 10.42 -9.25 -7.80
C GLU A 212 9.40 -8.16 -7.44
N ALA A 213 8.18 -8.54 -7.10
CA ALA A 213 7.17 -7.61 -6.64
C ALA A 213 7.57 -6.89 -5.34
N VAL A 214 8.23 -7.59 -4.41
CA VAL A 214 8.80 -6.99 -3.19
C VAL A 214 9.89 -5.99 -3.56
N CYS A 215 10.80 -6.32 -4.48
CA CYS A 215 11.86 -5.43 -4.94
C CYS A 215 11.28 -4.14 -5.56
N GLN A 216 10.34 -4.27 -6.50
CA GLN A 216 9.70 -3.12 -7.15
C GLN A 216 8.88 -2.27 -6.15
N ALA A 217 8.12 -2.90 -5.27
CA ALA A 217 7.36 -2.20 -4.23
C ALA A 217 8.28 -1.50 -3.21
N ALA A 218 9.44 -2.09 -2.91
CA ALA A 218 10.45 -1.49 -2.03
C ALA A 218 11.07 -0.24 -2.67
N TYR A 219 11.33 -0.27 -3.97
CA TYR A 219 11.80 0.91 -4.70
C TYR A 219 10.80 2.06 -4.59
N VAL A 220 9.52 1.80 -4.87
CA VAL A 220 8.45 2.81 -4.73
C VAL A 220 8.37 3.32 -3.28
N TYR A 221 8.35 2.40 -2.30
CA TYR A 221 8.28 2.73 -0.88
C TYR A 221 9.41 3.66 -0.45
N GLN A 222 10.65 3.30 -0.79
CA GLN A 222 11.84 4.04 -0.40
C GLN A 222 11.81 5.47 -0.94
N HIS A 223 11.69 5.64 -2.25
CA HIS A 223 11.79 6.96 -2.89
C HIS A 223 10.67 7.90 -2.46
N LEU A 224 9.44 7.40 -2.29
CA LEU A 224 8.35 8.23 -1.79
C LEU A 224 8.53 8.59 -0.30
N SER A 225 9.01 7.65 0.52
CA SER A 225 9.24 7.91 1.96
C SER A 225 10.39 8.87 2.22
N GLU A 226 11.45 8.85 1.40
CA GLU A 226 12.61 9.75 1.51
C GLU A 226 12.24 11.23 1.37
N VAL A 227 11.18 11.55 0.62
CA VAL A 227 10.66 12.93 0.50
C VAL A 227 9.48 13.21 1.42
N GLY A 228 9.18 12.32 2.37
CA GLY A 228 8.14 12.52 3.39
C GLY A 228 6.73 12.11 2.97
N ILE A 229 6.52 11.51 1.81
CA ILE A 229 5.22 10.95 1.40
C ILE A 229 4.95 9.72 2.26
N LYS A 230 3.85 9.75 3.02
CA LYS A 230 3.51 8.66 3.95
C LYS A 230 2.93 7.46 3.20
N ILE A 231 3.61 6.32 3.25
CA ILE A 231 3.06 5.06 2.73
C ILE A 231 2.09 4.50 3.76
N ILE A 232 0.79 4.53 3.44
CA ILE A 232 -0.27 4.08 4.35
C ILE A 232 -0.63 2.62 4.17
N ARG A 233 -0.25 1.99 3.04
CA ARG A 233 -0.48 0.58 2.78
C ARG A 233 0.43 0.02 1.70
N VAL A 234 0.85 -1.24 1.90
CA VAL A 234 1.50 -2.07 0.87
C VAL A 234 0.78 -3.41 0.81
N GLY A 235 0.35 -3.82 -0.38
CA GLY A 235 -0.45 -5.03 -0.61
C GLY A 235 -1.94 -4.89 -0.26
N LEU A 236 -2.78 -5.69 -0.89
CA LEU A 236 -4.21 -5.74 -0.60
C LEU A 236 -4.48 -6.21 0.84
N GLN A 237 -5.59 -5.75 1.40
CA GLN A 237 -6.06 -6.24 2.70
C GLN A 237 -6.46 -7.70 2.53
N PRO A 238 -5.86 -8.64 3.27
CA PRO A 238 -6.40 -9.98 3.34
C PRO A 238 -7.74 -9.93 4.10
N ASP A 239 -8.80 -10.27 3.42
CA ASP A 239 -10.12 -10.51 3.98
C ASP A 239 -10.60 -11.91 3.58
N ASP A 240 -11.69 -12.36 4.18
CA ASP A 240 -12.20 -13.72 3.97
C ASP A 240 -12.61 -13.97 2.51
N GLU A 241 -13.15 -12.95 1.83
CA GLU A 241 -13.58 -13.06 0.43
C GLU A 241 -12.37 -13.12 -0.51
N LEU A 242 -11.42 -12.22 -0.37
CA LEU A 242 -10.19 -12.22 -1.20
C LEU A 242 -9.38 -13.49 -0.99
N CYS A 243 -9.29 -13.96 0.25
CA CYS A 243 -8.52 -15.14 0.64
C CYS A 243 -9.28 -16.46 0.45
N ALA A 244 -10.57 -16.43 0.04
CA ALA A 244 -11.32 -17.64 -0.25
C ALA A 244 -10.63 -18.43 -1.37
N GLU A 245 -10.69 -19.75 -1.26
CA GLU A 245 -10.00 -20.67 -2.16
C GLU A 245 -10.36 -20.40 -3.63
N GLY A 246 -9.34 -20.22 -4.44
CA GLY A 246 -9.45 -19.98 -5.88
C GLY A 246 -9.85 -18.56 -6.30
N ASN A 247 -9.97 -17.60 -5.38
CA ASN A 247 -10.22 -16.20 -5.74
C ASN A 247 -8.95 -15.49 -6.22
N ILE A 248 -7.79 -15.81 -5.62
CA ILE A 248 -6.48 -15.40 -6.14
C ILE A 248 -5.95 -16.56 -6.99
N ILE A 249 -5.90 -16.38 -8.31
CA ILE A 249 -5.44 -17.41 -9.25
C ILE A 249 -3.91 -17.43 -9.31
N ALA A 250 -3.26 -16.26 -9.36
CA ALA A 250 -1.81 -16.12 -9.44
C ALA A 250 -1.35 -14.74 -8.97
N GLY A 251 -0.03 -14.57 -8.85
CA GLY A 251 0.62 -13.30 -8.52
C GLY A 251 1.18 -13.25 -7.09
N PRO A 252 1.84 -12.17 -6.75
CA PRO A 252 2.67 -12.04 -5.56
C PRO A 252 1.83 -11.72 -4.30
N PHE A 253 0.87 -12.58 -3.95
CA PHE A 253 0.08 -12.41 -2.75
C PHE A 253 0.86 -12.82 -1.50
N HIS A 254 0.91 -11.93 -0.52
CA HIS A 254 1.35 -12.25 0.83
C HIS A 254 0.59 -11.39 1.85
N PRO A 255 0.00 -11.97 2.92
CA PRO A 255 -0.79 -11.22 3.91
C PRO A 255 0.03 -10.13 4.63
N ALA A 256 1.34 -10.34 4.78
CA ALA A 256 2.28 -9.40 5.36
C ALA A 256 3.19 -8.73 4.31
N MET A 257 2.66 -8.37 3.13
CA MET A 257 3.43 -7.76 2.04
C MET A 257 4.22 -6.52 2.51
N GLY A 258 3.63 -5.66 3.32
CA GLY A 258 4.31 -4.49 3.87
C GLY A 258 5.53 -4.84 4.74
N GLU A 259 5.46 -5.94 5.50
CA GLU A 259 6.61 -6.41 6.27
C GLU A 259 7.72 -6.98 5.37
N LEU A 260 7.36 -7.69 4.29
CA LEU A 260 8.33 -8.17 3.31
C LEU A 260 9.10 -7.02 2.66
N VAL A 261 8.39 -5.98 2.25
CA VAL A 261 8.99 -4.76 1.68
C VAL A 261 9.94 -4.08 2.67
N GLN A 262 9.52 -3.90 3.92
CA GLN A 262 10.36 -3.29 4.94
C GLN A 262 11.58 -4.17 5.30
N SER A 263 11.40 -5.48 5.32
CA SER A 263 12.49 -6.44 5.54
C SER A 263 13.50 -6.43 4.39
N TYR A 264 13.03 -6.33 3.16
CA TYR A 264 13.87 -6.17 1.98
C TYR A 264 14.71 -4.87 2.07
N LEU A 265 14.08 -3.75 2.38
CA LEU A 265 14.78 -2.45 2.53
C LEU A 265 15.86 -2.51 3.63
N LEU A 266 15.55 -3.15 4.76
CA LEU A 266 16.56 -3.36 5.81
C LEU A 266 17.71 -4.25 5.33
N ARG A 267 17.42 -5.27 4.53
CA ARG A 267 18.47 -6.10 3.93
C ARG A 267 19.42 -5.28 3.08
N GLU A 268 18.87 -4.48 2.16
CA GLU A 268 19.69 -3.63 1.28
C GLU A 268 20.50 -2.60 2.07
N GLN A 269 19.89 -1.98 3.09
CA GLN A 269 20.55 -0.99 3.95
C GLN A 269 21.66 -1.58 4.81
N LEU A 270 21.50 -2.79 5.34
CA LEU A 270 22.46 -3.40 6.27
C LEU A 270 23.56 -4.18 5.55
N THR A 271 23.32 -4.66 4.35
CA THR A 271 24.30 -5.46 3.60
C THR A 271 25.66 -4.78 3.47
N PRO A 272 25.78 -3.51 3.08
CA PRO A 272 27.08 -2.84 3.03
C PRO A 272 27.80 -2.79 4.39
N GLN A 273 27.04 -2.56 5.48
CA GLN A 273 27.58 -2.48 6.83
C GLN A 273 28.07 -3.84 7.33
N ILE A 274 27.33 -4.91 7.00
CA ILE A 274 27.71 -6.31 7.31
C ILE A 274 28.98 -6.71 6.55
N LEU A 275 29.09 -6.37 5.27
CA LEU A 275 30.27 -6.63 4.47
C LEU A 275 31.49 -5.84 4.96
N GLU A 276 31.29 -4.61 5.44
CA GLU A 276 32.39 -3.83 6.04
C GLU A 276 32.85 -4.42 7.37
N ALA A 277 31.92 -4.83 8.23
CA ALA A 277 32.24 -5.56 9.47
C ALA A 277 32.98 -6.87 9.19
N ALA A 278 32.63 -7.55 8.08
CA ALA A 278 33.30 -8.79 7.68
C ALA A 278 34.76 -8.61 7.24
N LYS A 279 35.27 -7.41 7.05
CA LYS A 279 36.70 -7.14 6.79
C LYS A 279 37.53 -7.05 8.07
N GLN A 280 36.90 -6.88 9.22
CA GLN A 280 37.56 -6.76 10.51
C GLN A 280 38.02 -8.12 11.03
N SER A 281 38.92 -8.13 12.03
CA SER A 281 39.40 -9.35 12.67
C SER A 281 38.30 -9.91 13.59
N GLY A 282 37.98 -11.19 13.39
CA GLY A 282 36.94 -11.90 14.16
C GLY A 282 36.37 -13.07 13.34
N ASP A 283 35.69 -13.98 14.02
CA ASP A 283 35.09 -15.16 13.41
C ASP A 283 33.55 -15.09 13.37
N SER A 284 32.99 -14.07 14.00
CA SER A 284 31.54 -13.88 14.11
C SER A 284 31.15 -12.43 13.85
N ILE A 285 30.01 -12.24 13.17
CA ILE A 285 29.36 -10.94 12.99
C ILE A 285 28.09 -10.92 13.82
N LEU A 286 28.03 -9.99 14.77
CA LEU A 286 26.89 -9.79 15.65
C LEU A 286 26.09 -8.58 15.19
N ILE A 287 24.81 -8.81 14.87
CA ILE A 287 23.81 -7.78 14.56
C ILE A 287 22.95 -7.58 15.80
N LEU A 288 23.11 -6.45 16.46
CA LEU A 288 22.26 -6.02 17.56
C LEU A 288 21.17 -5.10 17.01
N CYS A 289 19.92 -5.40 17.30
CA CYS A 289 18.82 -4.58 16.81
C CYS A 289 17.77 -4.33 17.88
N PRO A 290 16.97 -3.24 17.76
CA PRO A 290 15.81 -3.05 18.62
C PRO A 290 14.86 -4.25 18.54
N ASN A 291 14.37 -4.75 19.69
CA ASN A 291 13.46 -5.90 19.77
C ASN A 291 12.30 -5.81 18.76
N LYS A 292 11.72 -4.63 18.59
CA LYS A 292 10.62 -4.37 17.63
C LYS A 292 10.99 -4.54 16.15
N LEU A 293 12.28 -4.53 15.81
CA LEU A 293 12.79 -4.69 14.45
C LEU A 293 13.33 -6.08 14.16
N GLU A 294 13.48 -6.95 15.19
CA GLU A 294 14.15 -8.24 15.04
C GLU A 294 13.51 -9.10 13.95
N SER A 295 12.18 -9.21 13.89
CA SER A 295 11.48 -9.98 12.87
C SER A 295 11.78 -9.46 11.46
N LYS A 296 11.81 -8.13 11.28
CA LYS A 296 12.10 -7.50 9.99
C LYS A 296 13.56 -7.65 9.58
N VAL A 297 14.49 -7.52 10.51
CA VAL A 297 15.92 -7.76 10.26
C VAL A 297 16.16 -9.23 9.90
N ARG A 298 15.51 -10.15 10.61
CA ARG A 298 15.59 -11.59 10.37
C ARG A 298 15.05 -11.98 8.98
N GLY A 299 13.98 -11.33 8.55
CA GLY A 299 13.28 -11.62 7.31
C GLY A 299 12.40 -12.86 7.38
N LEU A 300 11.48 -13.00 6.43
CA LEU A 300 10.58 -14.15 6.35
C LEU A 300 11.38 -15.45 6.29
N ARG A 301 11.05 -16.42 7.17
CA ARG A 301 11.73 -17.72 7.28
C ARG A 301 13.26 -17.62 7.40
N ASN A 302 13.74 -16.58 8.10
CA ASN A 302 15.17 -16.23 8.22
C ASN A 302 15.83 -15.85 6.88
N GLY A 303 15.09 -15.30 5.92
CA GLY A 303 15.60 -15.04 4.58
C GLY A 303 16.80 -14.10 4.56
N ASN A 304 16.76 -13.00 5.32
CA ASN A 304 17.88 -12.06 5.39
C ASN A 304 19.11 -12.68 6.09
N ILE A 305 18.87 -13.44 7.18
CA ILE A 305 19.97 -14.15 7.88
C ILE A 305 20.66 -15.14 6.96
N LYS A 306 19.88 -15.95 6.22
CA LYS A 306 20.45 -16.89 5.23
C LYS A 306 21.23 -16.17 4.17
N TYR A 307 20.68 -15.09 3.61
CA TYR A 307 21.33 -14.27 2.60
C TYR A 307 22.70 -13.75 3.09
N TRP A 308 22.72 -13.09 4.26
CA TRP A 308 23.97 -12.55 4.81
C TRP A 308 24.95 -13.64 5.26
N SER A 309 24.47 -14.77 5.78
CA SER A 309 25.33 -15.88 6.19
C SER A 309 26.14 -16.43 5.01
N VAL A 310 25.54 -16.47 3.82
CA VAL A 310 26.28 -16.86 2.59
C VAL A 310 27.34 -15.82 2.22
N LEU A 311 26.99 -14.53 2.33
CA LEU A 311 27.92 -13.44 1.95
C LEU A 311 29.14 -13.33 2.86
N VAL A 312 29.01 -13.68 4.15
CA VAL A 312 30.07 -13.50 5.12
C VAL A 312 30.80 -14.81 5.49
N ALA A 313 30.45 -15.92 4.84
CA ALA A 313 31.10 -17.21 5.08
C ALA A 313 32.64 -17.10 4.94
N PRO A 314 33.44 -17.77 5.80
CA PRO A 314 33.06 -18.78 6.80
C PRO A 314 32.64 -18.21 8.18
N ARG A 315 32.53 -16.89 8.34
CA ARG A 315 32.14 -16.28 9.62
C ARG A 315 30.70 -16.66 10.01
N LYS A 316 30.48 -16.74 11.32
CA LYS A 316 29.12 -16.92 11.87
C LYS A 316 28.38 -15.59 11.86
N LEU A 317 27.10 -15.61 11.51
CA LEU A 317 26.20 -14.45 11.63
C LEU A 317 25.22 -14.67 12.78
N ILE A 318 25.16 -13.74 13.71
CA ILE A 318 24.34 -13.82 14.90
C ILE A 318 23.45 -12.58 14.95
N LEU A 319 22.14 -12.77 15.10
CA LEU A 319 21.17 -11.69 15.29
C LEU A 319 20.61 -11.75 16.70
N LYS A 320 20.65 -10.64 17.43
CA LYS A 320 20.09 -10.50 18.77
C LYS A 320 19.25 -9.24 18.89
N GLY A 321 17.98 -9.40 19.28
CA GLY A 321 17.12 -8.29 19.70
C GLY A 321 17.50 -7.86 21.11
N ILE A 322 17.70 -6.56 21.31
CA ILE A 322 18.02 -5.97 22.61
C ILE A 322 17.34 -4.59 22.77
N SER A 323 17.43 -4.01 23.95
CA SER A 323 16.81 -2.71 24.26
C SER A 323 17.71 -1.56 23.81
N ILE A 324 17.83 -1.36 22.51
CA ILE A 324 18.59 -0.26 21.90
C ILE A 324 17.72 0.55 20.93
N SER A 325 18.18 1.74 20.58
CA SER A 325 17.45 2.65 19.66
C SER A 325 17.82 2.46 18.20
N LYS A 326 19.03 1.96 17.89
CA LYS A 326 19.56 1.82 16.53
C LYS A 326 20.22 0.44 16.35
N ILE A 327 20.25 -0.03 15.11
CA ILE A 327 20.96 -1.27 14.77
C ILE A 327 22.47 -1.02 14.87
N LYS A 328 23.18 -1.98 15.50
CA LYS A 328 24.65 -2.00 15.57
C LYS A 328 25.14 -3.30 14.93
N ILE A 329 26.20 -3.24 14.14
CA ILE A 329 26.83 -4.40 13.51
C ILE A 329 28.30 -4.37 13.91
N ILE A 330 28.77 -5.44 14.53
CA ILE A 330 30.14 -5.57 15.04
C ILE A 330 30.70 -6.94 14.64
N CYS A 331 32.02 -6.97 14.38
CA CYS A 331 32.76 -8.21 14.24
C CYS A 331 33.40 -8.53 15.59
N VAL A 332 33.22 -9.74 16.06
CA VAL A 332 33.71 -10.18 17.37
C VAL A 332 34.41 -11.53 17.27
N SER A 333 35.29 -11.84 18.23
CA SER A 333 35.77 -13.21 18.42
C SER A 333 34.71 -14.04 19.11
N SER A 334 34.72 -15.36 18.90
CA SER A 334 33.80 -16.27 19.58
C SER A 334 33.90 -16.21 21.10
N ASN A 335 35.04 -15.78 21.63
CA ASN A 335 35.26 -15.67 23.08
C ASN A 335 34.61 -14.42 23.69
N ASP A 336 34.40 -13.36 22.86
CA ASP A 336 33.89 -12.07 23.34
C ASP A 336 32.36 -11.90 23.07
N LEU A 337 31.71 -12.93 22.51
CA LEU A 337 30.30 -12.91 22.14
C LEU A 337 29.36 -12.61 23.30
N GLU A 338 29.62 -13.15 24.49
CA GLU A 338 28.77 -12.95 25.67
C GLU A 338 28.90 -11.53 26.24
N GLU A 339 30.11 -10.96 26.24
CA GLU A 339 30.36 -9.59 26.70
C GLU A 339 29.82 -8.57 25.72
N ALA A 340 30.02 -8.76 24.41
CA ALA A 340 29.53 -7.87 23.37
C ALA A 340 27.98 -7.84 23.30
N ALA A 341 27.33 -8.91 23.72
CA ALA A 341 25.88 -9.02 23.74
C ALA A 341 25.22 -8.38 24.98
N THR A 342 25.99 -7.98 25.99
CA THR A 342 25.51 -7.41 27.27
C THR A 342 25.87 -5.94 27.47
N GLN A 343 26.72 -5.37 26.60
CA GLN A 343 27.03 -3.91 26.65
C GLN A 343 25.88 -3.12 26.05
N ASP A 344 25.16 -2.38 26.91
CA ASP A 344 24.13 -1.36 26.58
C ASP A 344 24.71 -0.11 25.91
#